data_0a08e7566fe4c1046a8f4e558c77f149
#
_entry.id   0a08e7566fe4c1046a8f4e558c77f149
#
_cell.length_a   1.000
_cell.length_b   1.000
_cell.length_c   1.000
_cell.angle_alpha   90.00
_cell.angle_beta   90.00
_cell.angle_gamma   90.00
#
_symmetry.space_group_name_H-M   'P 1'
#
loop_
_entity.id
_entity.type
_entity.pdbx_description
1 polymer ?
#
loop_
_entity_poly.entity_id
_entity_poly.type
_entity_poly.pdbx_seq_one_letter_code
_entity_poly.pdbx_strand_id
1 'polypeptide(L)'
;MNISPELCRAARGLLGWSQQELASRAQVARKTIADFELSQVTPHPRTLRDVVAALESAGVEFLPVEANISRGGIRIRWEGGLRRA
;
A
#
# COMPACT_ATOMS: atom_id res chain seq x y z
N MET A 1 -6.95 9.47 -4.18
CA MET A 1 -5.65 9.52 -3.55
C MET A 1 -4.67 8.63 -4.29
N ASN A 2 -3.46 9.10 -4.48
CA ASN A 2 -2.44 8.32 -5.16
C ASN A 2 -1.44 7.76 -4.18
N ILE A 3 -0.94 6.59 -4.51
CA ILE A 3 0.05 5.93 -3.69
C ILE A 3 1.29 5.73 -4.57
N SER A 4 2.46 5.98 -4.02
CA SER A 4 3.70 5.77 -4.77
C SER A 4 4.13 4.31 -4.67
N PRO A 5 4.97 3.84 -5.59
CA PRO A 5 5.52 2.49 -5.47
C PRO A 5 6.24 2.27 -4.15
N GLU A 6 6.96 3.29 -3.68
CA GLU A 6 7.69 3.18 -2.43
C GLU A 6 6.74 3.02 -1.25
N LEU A 7 5.64 3.78 -1.23
CA LEU A 7 4.69 3.64 -0.14
C LEU A 7 4.00 2.30 -0.18
N CYS A 8 3.76 1.77 -1.36
CA CYS A 8 3.16 0.45 -1.48
C CYS A 8 4.07 -0.62 -0.86
N ARG A 9 5.36 -0.59 -1.20
CA ARG A 9 6.31 -1.54 -0.63
C ARG A 9 6.41 -1.37 0.88
N ALA A 10 6.46 -0.12 1.34
CA ALA A 10 6.59 0.15 2.77
C ALA A 10 5.36 -0.35 3.53
N ALA A 11 4.18 -0.12 2.99
CA ALA A 11 2.94 -0.57 3.64
C ALA A 11 2.91 -2.09 3.72
N ARG A 12 3.29 -2.78 2.63
CA ARG A 12 3.36 -4.23 2.66
C ARG A 12 4.36 -4.69 3.71
N GLY A 13 5.51 -4.03 3.77
CA GLY A 13 6.54 -4.40 4.74
C GLY A 13 6.05 -4.25 6.17
N LEU A 14 5.34 -3.18 6.45
CA LEU A 14 4.78 -2.97 7.78
C LEU A 14 3.78 -4.04 8.15
N LEU A 15 3.01 -4.52 7.18
CA LEU A 15 2.01 -5.54 7.44
C LEU A 15 2.56 -6.95 7.35
N GLY A 16 3.78 -7.10 6.85
CA GLY A 16 4.33 -8.43 6.61
C GLY A 16 3.69 -9.15 5.44
N TRP A 17 3.16 -8.42 4.49
CA TRP A 17 2.47 -9.01 3.35
C TRP A 17 3.40 -9.17 2.17
N SER A 18 3.27 -10.32 1.49
CA SER A 18 3.93 -10.50 0.20
C SER A 18 3.14 -9.75 -0.87
N GLN A 19 3.72 -9.65 -2.06
CA GLN A 19 2.99 -9.09 -3.19
C GLN A 19 1.74 -9.92 -3.49
N GLN A 20 1.85 -11.24 -3.35
CA GLN A 20 0.70 -12.11 -3.59
C GLN A 20 -0.40 -11.86 -2.57
N GLU A 21 -0.03 -11.63 -1.32
CA GLU A 21 -1.03 -11.37 -0.30
C GLU A 21 -1.79 -10.08 -0.61
N LEU A 22 -1.05 -9.02 -0.96
CA LEU A 22 -1.70 -7.76 -1.31
C LEU A 22 -2.57 -7.93 -2.54
N ALA A 23 -2.07 -8.63 -3.55
CA ALA A 23 -2.83 -8.84 -4.78
C ALA A 23 -4.14 -9.56 -4.50
N SER A 24 -4.08 -10.59 -3.66
CA SER A 24 -5.28 -11.35 -3.30
C SER A 24 -6.28 -10.47 -2.57
N ARG A 25 -5.81 -9.66 -1.64
CA ARG A 25 -6.72 -8.82 -0.85
C ARG A 25 -7.31 -7.69 -1.68
N ALA A 26 -6.55 -7.17 -2.63
CA ALA A 26 -7.03 -6.11 -3.50
C ALA A 26 -7.77 -6.65 -4.71
N GLN A 27 -7.71 -7.96 -4.91
CA GLN A 27 -8.35 -8.64 -6.05
C GLN A 27 -7.79 -8.15 -7.37
N VAL A 28 -6.48 -8.06 -7.42
CA VAL A 28 -5.77 -7.71 -8.64
C VAL A 28 -4.69 -8.77 -8.89
N ALA A 29 -4.12 -8.76 -10.08
CA ALA A 29 -3.07 -9.73 -10.40
C ALA A 29 -1.79 -9.37 -9.66
N ARG A 30 -1.05 -10.40 -9.22
CA ARG A 30 0.23 -10.16 -8.56
C ARG A 30 1.18 -9.39 -9.48
N LYS A 31 1.16 -9.70 -10.78
CA LYS A 31 2.02 -9.00 -11.71
C LYS A 31 1.75 -7.50 -11.71
N THR A 32 0.50 -7.11 -11.54
CA THR A 32 0.14 -5.70 -11.45
C THR A 32 0.84 -5.03 -10.28
N ILE A 33 0.85 -5.70 -9.13
CA ILE A 33 1.54 -5.17 -7.95
C ILE A 33 3.04 -5.11 -8.20
N ALA A 34 3.61 -6.18 -8.76
CA ALA A 34 5.05 -6.24 -9.00
C ALA A 34 5.50 -5.14 -9.95
N ASP A 35 4.77 -4.95 -11.05
CA ASP A 35 5.14 -3.95 -12.04
C ASP A 35 5.00 -2.54 -11.48
N PHE A 36 3.96 -2.32 -10.68
CA PHE A 36 3.77 -1.02 -10.05
C PHE A 36 4.93 -0.71 -9.11
N GLU A 37 5.30 -1.68 -8.28
CA GLU A 37 6.35 -1.44 -7.27
C GLU A 37 7.72 -1.24 -7.90
N LEU A 38 7.90 -1.71 -9.12
CA LEU A 38 9.13 -1.47 -9.84
C LEU A 38 9.05 -0.23 -10.71
N SER A 39 7.96 0.51 -10.63
CA SER A 39 7.72 1.70 -11.42
C SER A 39 7.70 1.40 -12.92
N GLN A 40 7.35 0.17 -13.29
CA GLN A 40 7.29 -0.21 -14.69
C GLN A 40 6.02 0.26 -15.34
N VAL A 41 4.92 0.23 -14.62
CA VAL A 41 3.60 0.58 -15.14
C VAL A 41 2.83 1.30 -14.07
N THR A 42 2.07 2.32 -14.46
CA THR A 42 1.14 2.98 -13.55
C THR A 42 -0.21 2.33 -13.76
N PRO A 43 -0.75 1.65 -12.75
CA PRO A 43 -2.04 0.98 -12.91
C PRO A 43 -3.17 1.97 -13.11
N HIS A 44 -4.28 1.46 -13.62
CA HIS A 44 -5.48 2.24 -13.74
C HIS A 44 -5.86 2.82 -12.37
N PRO A 45 -6.42 4.03 -12.31
CA PRO A 45 -6.81 4.63 -11.03
C PRO A 45 -7.71 3.75 -10.17
N ARG A 46 -8.60 2.98 -10.80
CA ARG A 46 -9.44 2.07 -10.03
C ARG A 46 -8.61 0.99 -9.35
N THR A 47 -7.61 0.47 -10.04
CA THR A 47 -6.73 -0.54 -9.48
C THR A 47 -5.96 0.02 -8.29
N LEU A 48 -5.44 1.24 -8.42
CA LEU A 48 -4.75 1.88 -7.31
C LEU A 48 -5.68 2.09 -6.13
N ARG A 49 -6.92 2.46 -6.39
CA ARG A 49 -7.89 2.64 -5.32
C ARG A 49 -8.15 1.33 -4.59
N ASP A 50 -8.23 0.23 -5.33
CA ASP A 50 -8.44 -1.07 -4.72
C ASP A 50 -7.25 -1.47 -3.86
N VAL A 51 -6.04 -1.18 -4.32
CA VAL A 51 -4.83 -1.47 -3.56
C VAL A 51 -4.80 -0.65 -2.27
N VAL A 52 -5.10 0.65 -2.37
CA VAL A 52 -5.14 1.51 -1.19
C VAL A 52 -6.19 1.02 -0.21
N ALA A 53 -7.36 0.65 -0.71
CA ALA A 53 -8.44 0.18 0.16
C ALA A 53 -8.03 -1.09 0.91
N ALA A 54 -7.34 -2.01 0.23
CA ALA A 54 -6.89 -3.23 0.89
C ALA A 54 -5.90 -2.92 2.00
N LEU A 55 -4.99 -2.00 1.76
CA LEU A 55 -4.00 -1.63 2.77
C LEU A 55 -4.65 -0.89 3.93
N GLU A 56 -5.58 0.01 3.62
CA GLU A 56 -6.26 0.76 4.67
C GLU A 56 -7.12 -0.16 5.53
N SER A 57 -7.74 -1.15 4.93
CA SER A 57 -8.52 -2.12 5.69
C SER A 57 -7.69 -2.87 6.70
N ALA A 58 -6.42 -3.02 6.42
CA ALA A 58 -5.51 -3.73 7.32
C ALA A 58 -4.87 -2.82 8.36
N GLY A 59 -5.21 -1.53 8.34
CA GLY A 59 -4.73 -0.62 9.37
C GLY A 59 -3.67 0.37 8.92
N VAL A 60 -3.32 0.35 7.66
CA VAL A 60 -2.35 1.33 7.15
C VAL A 60 -3.07 2.65 6.95
N GLU A 61 -2.44 3.72 7.37
CA GLU A 61 -2.99 5.05 7.22
C GLU A 61 -2.02 5.85 6.35
N PHE A 62 -2.52 6.38 5.24
CA PHE A 62 -1.67 7.16 4.34
C PHE A 62 -1.77 8.62 4.73
N LEU A 63 -0.61 9.24 4.94
CA LEU A 63 -0.54 10.61 5.40
C LEU A 63 -0.41 11.54 4.22
N PRO A 64 -1.04 12.72 4.27
CA PRO A 64 -0.95 13.64 3.15
C PRO A 64 0.44 14.27 3.07
N VAL A 65 0.76 14.78 1.90
CA VAL A 65 1.97 15.56 1.72
C VAL A 65 1.78 16.90 2.42
N GLU A 66 2.78 17.29 3.20
CA GLU A 66 2.73 18.55 3.92
C GLU A 66 3.99 19.37 3.63
N ALA A 67 4.01 20.59 4.15
CA ALA A 67 5.07 21.51 3.82
C ALA A 67 6.46 20.96 4.12
N ASN A 68 6.60 20.21 5.19
CA ASN A 68 7.90 19.67 5.57
C ASN A 68 8.01 18.17 5.30
N ILE A 69 7.09 17.61 4.56
CA ILE A 69 7.16 16.21 4.15
C ILE A 69 6.85 16.19 2.66
N SER A 70 7.86 16.03 1.86
CA SER A 70 7.69 16.18 0.43
C SER A 70 7.13 14.96 -0.26
N ARG A 71 7.07 13.82 0.39
CA ARG A 71 6.62 12.59 -0.25
C ARG A 71 5.41 11.94 0.38
N GLY A 72 4.87 12.52 1.42
CA GLY A 72 3.84 11.87 2.17
C GLY A 72 4.41 10.76 3.03
N GLY A 73 3.57 9.96 3.62
CA GLY A 73 4.02 8.90 4.48
C GLY A 73 2.91 7.93 4.80
N ILE A 74 3.23 6.96 5.63
CA ILE A 74 2.25 5.97 6.07
C ILE A 74 2.51 5.67 7.53
N ARG A 75 1.51 5.10 8.16
CA ARG A 75 1.69 4.53 9.49
C ARG A 75 0.63 3.45 9.69
N ILE A 76 0.91 2.56 10.62
CA ILE A 76 -0.03 1.53 10.99
C ILE A 76 -0.84 2.07 12.15
N ARG A 77 -2.17 1.97 12.07
CA ARG A 77 -3.01 2.30 13.19
C ARG A 77 -2.82 1.18 14.19
N TRP A 78 -2.41 1.56 15.40
CA TRP A 78 -2.14 0.57 16.40
C TRP A 78 -3.36 0.44 17.29
N GLU A 79 -4.05 -0.62 17.17
CA GLU A 79 -5.23 -0.84 17.97
C GLU A 79 -5.08 -2.09 18.77
N GLY A 80 -3.99 -2.18 19.42
CA GLY A 80 -3.77 -3.28 20.28
C GLY A 80 -3.48 -4.49 19.54
N GLY A 81 -3.11 -4.41 18.39
CA GLY A 81 -2.97 -5.58 17.92
C GLY A 81 -2.23 -5.84 16.73
N LEU A 82 -1.23 -5.24 16.59
CA LEU A 82 -0.50 -5.63 15.48
C LEU A 82 0.04 -6.94 15.82
N ARG A 83 -0.28 -7.93 15.22
CA ARG A 83 0.05 -9.08 15.58
C ARG A 83 1.16 -9.44 15.00
N ARG A 84 1.83 -10.03 15.25
CA ARG A 84 2.86 -10.39 14.89
C ARG A 84 2.91 -11.53 14.56
N ALA A 85 3.23 -11.87 14.10
CA ALA A 85 3.20 -13.08 13.59
C ALA A 85 3.93 -14.05 14.01
#